data_d17c56ffadc0a82c0d026827cb82f149
#
_entry.id   d17c56ffadc0a82c0d026827cb82f149
#
_cell.length_a   1.000
_cell.length_b   1.000
_cell.length_c   1.000
_cell.angle_alpha   90.00
_cell.angle_beta   90.00
_cell.angle_gamma   90.00
#
_symmetry.space_group_name_H-M   'P 1'
#
loop_
_entity.id
_entity.type
_entity.pdbx_description
1 polymer ?
#
loop_
_entity_poly.entity_id
_entity_poly.type
_entity_poly.pdbx_seq_one_letter_code
_entity_poly.pdbx_strand_id
1 'polypeptide(L)'
;MPVALPELACYGLAGHTESPRDLLVECAEAERVGIGSVFLSERFNVKEAASLTGAAAAVTTTLGIATGVTNHNTRHPLVTAAWGATVHRLSGGRFALGIGRGFDFLFDAIGAPRVTLEQMEDFVGLLRRLWRGETVLGHDGPAGRYPYQIGR
;
A
#
# COMPACT_ATOMS: atom_id res chain seq x y z
N MET A 1 -9.77 -11.92 -29.00
CA MET A 1 -9.70 -11.63 -27.56
C MET A 1 -8.27 -11.21 -27.25
N PRO A 2 -8.02 -10.17 -26.46
CA PRO A 2 -6.65 -9.87 -26.02
C PRO A 2 -6.08 -11.07 -25.27
N VAL A 3 -4.79 -11.34 -25.46
CA VAL A 3 -4.08 -12.37 -24.71
C VAL A 3 -4.00 -11.89 -23.26
N ALA A 4 -4.56 -12.65 -22.33
CA ALA A 4 -4.42 -12.33 -20.92
C ALA A 4 -2.97 -12.59 -20.47
N LEU A 5 -2.35 -11.63 -19.80
CA LEU A 5 -0.98 -11.66 -19.29
C LEU A 5 -1.00 -11.50 -17.75
N PRO A 6 -1.66 -12.41 -17.01
CA PRO A 6 -1.91 -12.24 -15.58
C PRO A 6 -0.63 -12.28 -14.74
N GLU A 7 0.45 -12.83 -15.26
CA GLU A 7 1.76 -12.88 -14.62
C GLU A 7 2.56 -11.58 -14.78
N LEU A 8 2.15 -10.70 -15.69
CA LEU A 8 2.81 -9.41 -15.89
C LEU A 8 2.20 -8.34 -15.00
N ALA A 9 3.05 -7.42 -14.58
CA ALA A 9 2.67 -6.25 -13.83
C ALA A 9 3.20 -4.98 -14.47
N CYS A 10 2.47 -3.89 -14.34
CA CYS A 10 2.96 -2.56 -14.69
C CYS A 10 3.21 -1.72 -13.44
N TYR A 11 4.02 -0.67 -13.59
CA TYR A 11 4.26 0.32 -12.55
C TYR A 11 3.48 1.58 -12.88
N GLY A 12 2.47 1.87 -12.06
CA GLY A 12 1.60 3.02 -12.27
C GLY A 12 2.26 4.35 -11.93
N LEU A 13 1.99 5.36 -12.75
CA LEU A 13 2.56 6.71 -12.66
C LEU A 13 4.09 6.67 -12.57
N ALA A 14 4.73 6.07 -13.56
CA ALA A 14 6.19 6.00 -13.65
C ALA A 14 6.80 7.40 -13.86
N GLY A 15 7.99 7.62 -13.32
CA GLY A 15 8.70 8.89 -13.48
C GLY A 15 8.09 10.05 -12.68
N HIS A 16 8.13 11.25 -13.25
CA HIS A 16 7.48 12.45 -12.75
C HIS A 16 6.17 12.66 -13.50
N THR A 17 5.07 12.32 -12.87
CA THR A 17 3.74 12.53 -13.46
C THR A 17 3.26 13.95 -13.16
N GLU A 18 2.66 14.60 -14.15
CA GLU A 18 2.08 15.94 -14.00
C GLU A 18 0.71 15.87 -13.29
N SER A 19 -0.01 14.76 -13.47
CA SER A 19 -1.33 14.57 -12.88
C SER A 19 -1.52 13.17 -12.32
N PRO A 20 -1.93 13.03 -11.04
CA PRO A 20 -2.29 11.72 -10.48
C PRO A 20 -3.54 11.11 -11.16
N ARG A 21 -4.33 11.91 -11.90
CA ARG A 21 -5.46 11.39 -12.69
C ARG A 21 -5.04 10.46 -13.82
N ASP A 22 -3.81 10.56 -14.29
CA ASP A 22 -3.29 9.70 -15.37
C ASP A 22 -3.32 8.23 -14.96
N LEU A 23 -3.25 7.93 -13.67
CA LEU A 23 -3.41 6.58 -13.14
C LEU A 23 -4.73 5.93 -13.57
N LEU A 24 -5.82 6.69 -13.65
CA LEU A 24 -7.13 6.14 -14.01
C LEU A 24 -7.11 5.57 -15.43
N VAL A 25 -6.42 6.27 -16.34
CA VAL A 25 -6.25 5.85 -17.73
C VAL A 25 -5.27 4.67 -17.80
N GLU A 26 -4.13 4.75 -17.10
CA GLU A 26 -3.15 3.67 -17.05
C GLU A 26 -3.75 2.36 -16.55
N CYS A 27 -4.53 2.41 -15.46
CA CYS A 27 -5.18 1.22 -14.89
C CYS A 27 -6.23 0.63 -15.83
N ALA A 28 -7.08 1.47 -16.45
CA ALA A 28 -8.08 1.01 -17.39
C ALA A 28 -7.43 0.37 -18.63
N GLU A 29 -6.35 0.95 -19.12
CA GLU A 29 -5.61 0.42 -20.26
C GLU A 29 -4.87 -0.88 -19.92
N ALA A 30 -4.22 -0.96 -18.73
CA ALA A 30 -3.59 -2.17 -18.26
C ALA A 30 -4.59 -3.34 -18.18
N GLU A 31 -5.77 -3.09 -17.63
CA GLU A 31 -6.86 -4.08 -17.60
C GLU A 31 -7.33 -4.47 -18.99
N ARG A 32 -7.51 -3.49 -19.89
CA ARG A 32 -7.94 -3.72 -21.28
C ARG A 32 -6.96 -4.60 -22.09
N VAL A 33 -5.65 -4.42 -21.89
CA VAL A 33 -4.63 -5.22 -22.56
C VAL A 33 -4.29 -6.54 -21.86
N GLY A 34 -4.93 -6.83 -20.72
CA GLY A 34 -4.82 -8.10 -20.01
C GLY A 34 -3.63 -8.21 -19.05
N ILE A 35 -3.02 -7.08 -18.63
CA ILE A 35 -2.01 -7.09 -17.57
C ILE A 35 -2.63 -7.49 -16.24
N GLY A 36 -1.93 -8.32 -15.47
CA GLY A 36 -2.47 -8.92 -14.24
C GLY A 36 -2.49 -7.98 -13.04
N SER A 37 -1.55 -7.04 -12.92
CA SER A 37 -1.48 -6.14 -11.77
C SER A 37 -0.78 -4.81 -12.02
N VAL A 38 -1.10 -3.82 -11.17
CA VAL A 38 -0.41 -2.54 -11.10
C VAL A 38 0.27 -2.38 -9.75
N PHE A 39 1.52 -1.92 -9.75
CA PHE A 39 2.27 -1.54 -8.56
C PHE A 39 2.37 -0.03 -8.42
N LEU A 40 2.05 0.46 -7.23
CA LEU A 40 2.07 1.88 -6.87
C LEU A 40 3.05 2.11 -5.73
N SER A 41 4.07 2.93 -5.93
CA SER A 41 5.01 3.28 -4.86
C SER A 41 4.59 4.54 -4.10
N GLU A 42 5.02 4.62 -2.87
CA GLU A 42 5.03 5.85 -2.09
C GLU A 42 6.19 6.74 -2.57
N ARG A 43 5.89 7.96 -2.96
CA ARG A 43 6.88 8.98 -3.33
C ARG A 43 6.39 10.33 -2.85
N PHE A 44 6.65 10.64 -1.60
CA PHE A 44 6.02 11.73 -0.83
C PHE A 44 5.94 13.11 -1.52
N ASN A 45 6.88 13.40 -2.41
CA ASN A 45 6.91 14.65 -3.19
C ASN A 45 6.21 14.55 -4.55
N VAL A 46 5.69 13.38 -4.93
CA VAL A 46 5.10 13.14 -6.24
C VAL A 46 3.72 12.53 -6.11
N LYS A 47 3.58 11.46 -5.31
CA LYS A 47 2.34 10.69 -5.21
C LYS A 47 2.23 9.97 -3.87
N GLU A 48 1.00 9.80 -3.40
CA GLU A 48 0.64 9.15 -2.14
C GLU A 48 -0.12 7.84 -2.44
N ALA A 49 0.37 6.73 -1.89
CA ALA A 49 -0.07 5.40 -2.29
C ALA A 49 -1.50 5.06 -1.85
N ALA A 50 -1.97 5.53 -0.70
CA ALA A 50 -3.29 5.16 -0.19
C ALA A 50 -4.41 5.71 -1.07
N SER A 51 -4.33 6.99 -1.43
CA SER A 51 -5.28 7.64 -2.33
C SER A 51 -5.30 6.98 -3.70
N LEU A 52 -4.12 6.68 -4.25
CA LEU A 52 -3.99 6.09 -5.58
C LEU A 52 -4.47 4.64 -5.64
N THR A 53 -4.20 3.83 -4.62
CA THR A 53 -4.73 2.45 -4.57
C THR A 53 -6.24 2.41 -4.46
N GLY A 54 -6.84 3.36 -3.74
CA GLY A 54 -8.29 3.55 -3.71
C GLY A 54 -8.86 3.92 -5.07
N ALA A 55 -8.23 4.86 -5.78
CA ALA A 55 -8.63 5.27 -7.12
C ALA A 55 -8.51 4.11 -8.13
N ALA A 56 -7.40 3.37 -8.12
CA ALA A 56 -7.22 2.19 -8.95
C ALA A 56 -8.30 1.12 -8.70
N ALA A 57 -8.63 0.88 -7.41
CA ALA A 57 -9.67 -0.08 -7.04
C ALA A 57 -11.06 0.30 -7.56
N ALA A 58 -11.36 1.61 -7.63
CA ALA A 58 -12.65 2.12 -8.08
C ALA A 58 -12.84 2.05 -9.60
N VAL A 59 -11.76 2.09 -10.38
CA VAL A 59 -11.83 2.15 -11.87
C VAL A 59 -11.51 0.83 -12.55
N THR A 60 -11.17 -0.22 -11.79
CA THR A 60 -10.82 -1.55 -12.32
C THR A 60 -11.69 -2.65 -11.73
N THR A 61 -11.82 -3.75 -12.44
CA THR A 61 -12.65 -4.89 -12.06
C THR A 61 -11.86 -6.18 -11.87
N THR A 62 -10.75 -6.37 -12.60
CA THR A 62 -9.92 -7.58 -12.59
C THR A 62 -8.47 -7.32 -12.25
N LEU A 63 -7.96 -6.11 -12.49
CA LEU A 63 -6.56 -5.75 -12.27
C LEU A 63 -6.19 -5.87 -10.79
N GLY A 64 -5.16 -6.65 -10.47
CA GLY A 64 -4.54 -6.69 -9.15
C GLY A 64 -3.89 -5.35 -8.82
N ILE A 65 -3.98 -4.93 -7.56
CA ILE A 65 -3.45 -3.65 -7.10
C ILE A 65 -2.50 -3.91 -5.95
N ALA A 66 -1.29 -3.39 -6.03
CA ALA A 66 -0.32 -3.54 -4.95
C ALA A 66 0.44 -2.24 -4.68
N THR A 67 0.85 -2.05 -3.44
CA THR A 67 1.89 -1.04 -3.17
C THR A 67 3.27 -1.64 -3.41
N GLY A 68 4.07 -0.96 -4.18
CA GLY A 68 5.43 -1.36 -4.47
C GLY A 68 6.42 -0.22 -4.27
N VAL A 69 6.67 0.24 -3.07
CA VAL A 69 6.12 -0.12 -1.76
C VAL A 69 5.64 1.12 -1.01
N THR A 70 4.96 0.96 0.14
CA THR A 70 4.80 2.02 1.15
C THR A 70 5.69 1.78 2.37
N ASN A 71 5.75 2.74 3.29
CA ASN A 71 6.58 2.69 4.50
C ASN A 71 5.71 2.66 5.75
N HIS A 72 6.14 1.92 6.78
CA HIS A 72 5.37 1.82 8.02
C HIS A 72 5.51 3.05 8.92
N ASN A 73 6.67 3.72 8.88
CA ASN A 73 7.03 4.82 9.78
C ASN A 73 6.34 6.17 9.48
N THR A 74 5.54 6.22 8.43
CA THR A 74 4.83 7.45 8.01
C THR A 74 3.36 7.47 8.38
N ARG A 75 2.84 6.34 8.89
CA ARG A 75 1.42 6.21 9.29
C ARG A 75 1.28 5.39 10.56
N HIS A 76 0.30 5.76 11.37
CA HIS A 76 -0.08 4.94 12.52
C HIS A 76 -0.58 3.55 12.06
N PRO A 77 -0.26 2.44 12.77
CA PRO A 77 -0.63 1.08 12.33
C PRO A 77 -2.15 0.89 12.16
N LEU A 78 -2.98 1.52 12.98
CA LEU A 78 -4.43 1.46 12.82
C LEU A 78 -4.88 2.10 11.50
N VAL A 79 -4.26 3.21 11.10
CA VAL A 79 -4.57 3.89 9.83
C VAL A 79 -4.15 3.01 8.66
N THR A 80 -2.98 2.40 8.73
CA THR A 80 -2.50 1.46 7.70
C THR A 80 -3.37 0.21 7.61
N ALA A 81 -3.77 -0.36 8.75
CA ALA A 81 -4.68 -1.50 8.79
C ALA A 81 -6.06 -1.17 8.19
N ALA A 82 -6.63 -0.02 8.55
CA ALA A 82 -7.90 0.46 8.03
C ALA A 82 -7.83 0.70 6.51
N TRP A 83 -6.76 1.35 6.04
CA TRP A 83 -6.53 1.54 4.61
C TRP A 83 -6.48 0.19 3.88
N GLY A 84 -5.61 -0.73 4.32
CA GLY A 84 -5.47 -2.04 3.69
C GLY A 84 -6.79 -2.79 3.60
N ALA A 85 -7.55 -2.85 4.70
CA ALA A 85 -8.85 -3.49 4.74
C ALA A 85 -9.90 -2.81 3.84
N THR A 86 -9.88 -1.47 3.79
CA THR A 86 -10.82 -0.69 2.97
C THR A 86 -10.57 -0.93 1.48
N VAL A 87 -9.33 -0.79 1.02
CA VAL A 87 -9.00 -0.99 -0.39
C VAL A 87 -9.18 -2.45 -0.81
N HIS A 88 -8.87 -3.40 0.09
CA HIS A 88 -9.12 -4.82 -0.18
C HIS A 88 -10.60 -5.11 -0.45
N ARG A 89 -11.51 -4.57 0.37
CA ARG A 89 -12.95 -4.71 0.17
C ARG A 89 -13.45 -3.95 -1.06
N LEU A 90 -12.98 -2.70 -1.25
CA LEU A 90 -13.33 -1.88 -2.40
C LEU A 90 -12.94 -2.54 -3.72
N SER A 91 -11.81 -3.20 -3.75
CA SER A 91 -11.31 -3.93 -4.94
C SER A 91 -11.89 -5.33 -5.11
N GLY A 92 -12.72 -5.82 -4.19
CA GLY A 92 -13.19 -7.21 -4.24
C GLY A 92 -12.09 -8.24 -4.00
N GLY A 93 -11.13 -7.93 -3.13
CA GLY A 93 -10.05 -8.87 -2.75
C GLY A 93 -8.78 -8.79 -3.59
N ARG A 94 -8.65 -7.81 -4.48
CA ARG A 94 -7.53 -7.68 -5.43
C ARG A 94 -6.35 -6.84 -4.90
N PHE A 95 -6.40 -6.35 -3.66
CA PHE A 95 -5.37 -5.48 -3.09
C PHE A 95 -4.34 -6.27 -2.29
N ALA A 96 -3.07 -5.95 -2.50
CA ALA A 96 -1.94 -6.40 -1.70
C ALA A 96 -1.15 -5.20 -1.15
N LEU A 97 -0.92 -5.18 0.17
CA LEU A 97 -0.11 -4.15 0.81
C LEU A 97 1.36 -4.57 0.84
N GLY A 98 2.17 -3.96 -0.02
CA GLY A 98 3.62 -4.11 -0.02
C GLY A 98 4.27 -3.04 0.87
N ILE A 99 5.07 -3.47 1.84
CA ILE A 99 5.78 -2.59 2.77
C ILE A 99 7.27 -2.72 2.54
N GLY A 100 7.96 -1.60 2.48
CA GLY A 100 9.40 -1.52 2.32
C GLY A 100 10.07 -0.66 3.37
N ARG A 101 11.34 -0.93 3.59
CA ARG A 101 12.17 -0.16 4.54
C ARG A 101 12.35 1.30 4.11
N GLY A 102 12.40 1.56 2.80
CA GLY A 102 12.73 2.87 2.27
C GLY A 102 14.22 3.18 2.35
N PHE A 103 14.56 4.46 2.22
CA PHE A 103 15.93 4.95 2.19
C PHE A 103 16.22 5.86 3.38
N ASP A 104 17.24 5.55 4.15
CA ASP A 104 17.61 6.28 5.36
C ASP A 104 17.84 7.78 5.08
N PHE A 105 18.54 8.11 3.97
CA PHE A 105 18.79 9.51 3.60
C PHE A 105 17.50 10.31 3.35
N LEU A 106 16.47 9.67 2.83
CA LEU A 106 15.17 10.32 2.59
C LEU A 106 14.46 10.59 3.92
N PHE A 107 14.48 9.61 4.82
CA PHE A 107 13.86 9.78 6.15
C PHE A 107 14.56 10.84 6.97
N ASP A 108 15.90 10.89 6.93
CA ASP A 108 16.67 11.96 7.56
C ASP A 108 16.27 13.34 7.01
N ALA A 109 16.14 13.45 5.68
CA ALA A 109 15.79 14.70 5.01
C ALA A 109 14.39 15.22 5.37
N ILE A 110 13.42 14.33 5.59
CA ILE A 110 12.04 14.71 5.95
C ILE A 110 11.77 14.69 7.45
N GLY A 111 12.75 14.35 8.28
CA GLY A 111 12.60 14.26 9.73
C GLY A 111 11.77 13.06 10.20
N ALA A 112 11.67 12.02 9.39
CA ALA A 112 10.99 10.78 9.78
C ALA A 112 12.00 9.78 10.39
N PRO A 113 11.58 8.91 11.32
CA PRO A 113 12.46 7.91 11.90
C PRO A 113 12.91 6.89 10.84
N ARG A 114 14.16 6.47 10.92
CA ARG A 114 14.67 5.34 10.12
C ARG A 114 13.99 4.04 10.53
N VAL A 115 13.97 3.09 9.61
CA VAL A 115 13.27 1.81 9.76
C VAL A 115 14.26 0.66 9.86
N THR A 116 14.11 -0.17 10.89
CA THR A 116 14.84 -1.44 11.03
C THR A 116 13.98 -2.62 10.54
N LEU A 117 14.62 -3.76 10.27
CA LEU A 117 13.90 -4.98 9.90
C LEU A 117 13.02 -5.49 11.05
N GLU A 118 13.48 -5.39 12.29
CA GLU A 118 12.72 -5.77 13.48
C GLU A 118 11.46 -4.91 13.64
N GLN A 119 11.56 -3.61 13.39
CA GLN A 119 10.40 -2.72 13.37
C GLN A 119 9.40 -3.10 12.29
N MET A 120 9.87 -3.45 11.09
CA MET A 120 8.99 -3.91 10.01
C MET A 120 8.30 -5.22 10.35
N GLU A 121 9.02 -6.18 10.92
CA GLU A 121 8.45 -7.47 11.31
C GLU A 121 7.35 -7.30 12.36
N ASP A 122 7.63 -6.53 13.41
CA ASP A 122 6.68 -6.21 14.47
C ASP A 122 5.45 -5.48 13.92
N PHE A 123 5.65 -4.48 13.07
CA PHE A 123 4.56 -3.73 12.44
C PHE A 123 3.67 -4.64 11.57
N VAL A 124 4.25 -5.49 10.74
CA VAL A 124 3.51 -6.45 9.91
C VAL A 124 2.76 -7.46 10.80
N GLY A 125 3.39 -7.92 11.87
CA GLY A 125 2.76 -8.77 12.89
C GLY A 125 1.50 -8.12 13.47
N LEU A 126 1.61 -6.85 13.86
CA LEU A 126 0.49 -6.06 14.38
C LEU A 126 -0.64 -5.90 13.35
N LEU A 127 -0.32 -5.55 12.09
CA LEU A 127 -1.33 -5.45 11.02
C LEU A 127 -2.09 -6.76 10.83
N ARG A 128 -1.38 -7.89 10.80
CA ARG A 128 -2.00 -9.22 10.64
C ARG A 128 -2.95 -9.55 11.79
N ARG A 129 -2.63 -9.17 13.02
CA ARG A 129 -3.53 -9.32 14.17
C ARG A 129 -4.78 -8.47 14.01
N LEU A 130 -4.63 -7.21 13.61
CA LEU A 130 -5.76 -6.30 13.36
C LEU A 130 -6.68 -6.82 12.25
N TRP A 131 -6.12 -7.35 11.16
CA TRP A 131 -6.90 -7.92 10.05
C TRP A 131 -7.61 -9.24 10.39
N ARG A 132 -7.14 -9.97 11.41
CA ARG A 132 -7.89 -11.10 11.98
C ARG A 132 -9.02 -10.69 12.92
N GLY A 133 -9.21 -9.40 13.14
CA GLY A 133 -10.23 -8.88 14.04
C GLY A 133 -9.83 -8.88 15.52
N GLU A 134 -8.54 -9.03 15.83
CA GLU A 134 -8.09 -8.99 17.22
C GLU A 134 -8.16 -7.57 17.78
N THR A 135 -8.62 -7.44 19.02
CA THR A 135 -8.38 -6.24 19.81
C THR A 135 -7.00 -6.36 20.46
N VAL A 136 -6.10 -5.49 20.08
CA VAL A 136 -4.73 -5.48 20.60
C VAL A 136 -4.65 -4.50 21.76
N LEU A 137 -4.33 -5.02 22.95
CA LEU A 137 -4.16 -4.25 24.17
C LEU A 137 -2.70 -4.25 24.59
N GLY A 138 -2.16 -3.06 24.90
CA GLY A 138 -0.83 -2.91 25.49
C GLY A 138 0.31 -3.39 24.59
N HIS A 139 0.22 -3.22 23.27
CA HIS A 139 1.34 -3.54 22.37
C HIS A 139 2.54 -2.65 22.73
N ASP A 140 3.68 -3.26 23.00
CA ASP A 140 4.96 -2.61 23.27
C ASP A 140 6.05 -3.41 22.56
N GLY A 141 6.49 -2.91 21.42
CA GLY A 141 7.41 -3.62 20.53
C GLY A 141 8.31 -2.67 19.73
N PRO A 142 9.20 -3.21 18.90
CA PRO A 142 10.12 -2.43 18.08
C PRO A 142 9.44 -1.36 17.20
N ALA A 143 8.24 -1.63 16.69
CA ALA A 143 7.49 -0.69 15.87
C ALA A 143 6.85 0.46 16.67
N GLY A 144 6.73 0.32 18.00
CA GLY A 144 6.18 1.35 18.86
C GLY A 144 5.31 0.83 19.98
N ARG A 145 4.78 1.77 20.78
CA ARG A 145 3.83 1.49 21.86
C ARG A 145 2.43 1.90 21.43
N TYR A 146 1.53 0.93 21.45
CA TYR A 146 0.13 1.13 21.04
C TYR A 146 -0.78 0.58 22.14
N PRO A 147 -1.26 1.42 23.09
CA PRO A 147 -2.04 0.96 24.24
C PRO A 147 -3.32 0.24 23.86
N TYR A 148 -3.98 0.68 22.78
CA TYR A 148 -5.25 0.13 22.33
C TYR A 148 -5.39 0.22 20.82
N GLN A 149 -5.68 -0.91 20.18
CA GLN A 149 -5.95 -1.02 18.76
C GLN A 149 -7.14 -1.95 18.53
N ILE A 150 -8.07 -1.56 17.68
CA ILE A 150 -9.23 -2.39 17.32
C ILE A 150 -9.04 -2.97 15.95
N GLY A 151 -9.09 -4.30 15.83
CA GLY A 151 -9.18 -5.03 14.57
C GLY A 151 -10.61 -5.06 14.01
N ARG A 152 -10.72 -5.32 12.73
CA ARG A 152 -11.99 -5.50 12.02
C ARG A 152 -11.93 -6.72 11.13
#